data_0e1120817a2984b851edca43f7baa391
#
_entry.id   0e1120817a2984b851edca43f7baa391
#
_cell.length_a   1.000
_cell.length_b   1.000
_cell.length_c   1.000
_cell.angle_alpha   90.00
_cell.angle_beta   90.00
_cell.angle_gamma   90.00
#
_symmetry.space_group_name_H-M   'P 1'
#
loop_
_entity.id
_entity.type
_entity.pdbx_description
1 polymer ?
#
loop_
_entity_poly.entity_id
_entity_poly.type
_entity_poly.pdbx_seq_one_letter_code
_entity_poly.pdbx_strand_id
1 'polypeptide(L)'
;MVRMIAVTCCLMLLGAPDRAGAQAPVAKLTLAEALSLADMANPTVRAKEFEVQSVGANEITAALRPNPTANFLAEQFGGGSAAQTQYTFSVGQPIELGGKRQRRVDSAKAATKVTGLELADLKRQLVFQVKKSFNDILVAREALALAEQNLAALDELERVHRLRAEKGDISGLELLRIEVERFAFERDSADARQALDAAKIALRAAIGQERVAEQFDVSGELVFPEIVKSKSELYRMALDSRPDLRAAAAAREKARADINLAKANAWWDVTPQIEYQRIGPDNTIGFGFSLPIKLFDRNQGEITRTQADAKRAEASREALLAQVLAEVDTALATVMAEKSKVVLLRDTYLPKIRQARETIEFAYRRGGVTLLDYLDAQRMYREKSVEYLRSVSSYSTAVYVLESAVGGALER
;
A
#
# COMPACT_ATOMS: atom_id res chain seq x y z
N MET A 1 36.65 61.04 -19.29
CA MET A 1 36.29 60.73 -17.90
C MET A 1 35.51 59.45 -17.91
N VAL A 2 36.22 58.37 -17.62
CA VAL A 2 35.66 56.99 -17.59
C VAL A 2 35.28 56.69 -16.15
N ARG A 3 33.99 56.42 -15.87
CA ARG A 3 33.55 55.90 -14.55
C ARG A 3 33.48 54.38 -14.60
N MET A 4 34.39 53.73 -13.87
CA MET A 4 34.38 52.33 -13.56
C MET A 4 33.17 52.00 -12.64
N ILE A 5 32.33 51.06 -13.07
CA ILE A 5 31.29 50.47 -12.26
C ILE A 5 31.87 49.19 -11.63
N ALA A 6 32.06 49.24 -10.31
CA ALA A 6 32.47 48.06 -9.54
C ALA A 6 31.26 47.10 -9.37
N VAL A 7 31.39 45.91 -9.93
CA VAL A 7 30.43 44.80 -9.73
C VAL A 7 30.81 44.13 -8.42
N THR A 8 30.01 44.32 -7.39
CA THR A 8 30.12 43.62 -6.10
C THR A 8 29.52 42.23 -6.27
N CYS A 9 30.37 41.21 -6.28
CA CYS A 9 29.99 39.81 -6.32
C CYS A 9 29.47 39.39 -4.92
N CYS A 10 28.16 39.28 -4.78
CA CYS A 10 27.53 38.77 -3.55
C CYS A 10 27.63 37.23 -3.56
N LEU A 11 28.56 36.64 -2.80
CA LEU A 11 28.62 35.23 -2.52
C LEU A 11 27.40 34.84 -1.68
N MET A 12 26.37 34.27 -2.32
CA MET A 12 25.31 33.54 -1.61
C MET A 12 25.91 32.24 -1.09
N LEU A 13 26.12 32.17 0.22
CA LEU A 13 26.29 30.93 0.95
C LEU A 13 25.01 30.10 0.73
N LEU A 14 25.09 29.10 -0.13
CA LEU A 14 24.12 28.01 -0.22
C LEU A 14 24.20 27.24 1.12
N GLY A 15 23.29 27.55 2.03
CA GLY A 15 23.04 26.73 3.21
C GLY A 15 22.74 25.30 2.74
N ALA A 16 23.57 24.36 3.15
CA ALA A 16 23.29 22.94 2.97
C ALA A 16 21.92 22.64 3.59
N PRO A 17 21.03 21.86 2.90
CA PRO A 17 19.80 21.45 3.52
C PRO A 17 20.15 20.65 4.78
N ASP A 18 19.61 21.08 5.91
CA ASP A 18 19.60 20.30 7.13
C ASP A 18 19.14 18.86 6.77
N ARG A 19 20.06 17.92 6.88
CA ARG A 19 19.71 16.51 6.89
C ARG A 19 18.84 16.34 8.11
N ALA A 20 17.52 16.33 7.90
CA ALA A 20 16.55 15.92 8.91
C ALA A 20 17.12 14.67 9.59
N GLY A 21 17.39 14.78 10.89
CA GLY A 21 18.10 13.79 11.66
C GLY A 21 17.53 12.41 11.40
N ALA A 22 18.32 11.55 10.80
CA ALA A 22 18.00 10.14 10.67
C ALA A 22 17.83 9.61 12.09
N GLN A 23 16.58 9.33 12.51
CA GLN A 23 16.31 8.66 13.77
C GLN A 23 17.15 7.38 13.83
N ALA A 24 17.85 7.18 14.95
CA ALA A 24 18.66 5.98 15.16
C ALA A 24 17.78 4.73 14.88
N PRO A 25 18.33 3.72 14.21
CA PRO A 25 17.58 2.54 13.86
C PRO A 25 17.04 1.84 15.12
N VAL A 26 15.76 1.46 15.08
CA VAL A 26 15.08 0.83 16.21
C VAL A 26 15.55 -0.61 16.37
N ALA A 27 16.12 -0.94 17.51
CA ALA A 27 16.66 -2.28 17.80
C ALA A 27 15.56 -3.28 18.21
N LYS A 28 14.45 -2.83 18.81
CA LYS A 28 13.31 -3.65 19.21
C LYS A 28 12.01 -2.91 18.90
N LEU A 29 11.08 -3.56 18.21
CA LEU A 29 9.92 -2.92 17.61
C LEU A 29 8.62 -3.54 18.12
N THR A 30 7.69 -2.71 18.56
CA THR A 30 6.30 -3.09 18.84
C THR A 30 5.45 -2.98 17.56
N LEU A 31 4.29 -3.66 17.52
CA LEU A 31 3.37 -3.56 16.39
C LEU A 31 2.89 -2.12 16.15
N ALA A 32 2.60 -1.37 17.21
CA ALA A 32 2.15 0.02 17.10
C ALA A 32 3.23 0.93 16.49
N GLU A 33 4.48 0.77 16.91
CA GLU A 33 5.62 1.49 16.33
C GLU A 33 5.85 1.10 14.87
N ALA A 34 5.75 -0.20 14.52
CA ALA A 34 5.86 -0.68 13.15
C ALA A 34 4.81 -0.05 12.23
N LEU A 35 3.55 0.02 12.68
CA LEU A 35 2.46 0.66 11.94
C LEU A 35 2.69 2.17 11.76
N SER A 36 3.12 2.86 12.82
CA SER A 36 3.42 4.29 12.76
C SER A 36 4.58 4.60 11.81
N LEU A 37 5.68 3.84 11.90
CA LEU A 37 6.82 3.98 11.00
C LEU A 37 6.44 3.70 9.54
N ALA A 38 5.63 2.66 9.29
CA ALA A 38 5.17 2.33 7.95
C ALA A 38 4.33 3.46 7.34
N ASP A 39 3.39 4.05 8.09
CA ASP A 39 2.58 5.17 7.61
C ASP A 39 3.44 6.39 7.25
N MET A 40 4.49 6.67 8.01
CA MET A 40 5.36 7.83 7.82
C MET A 40 6.46 7.63 6.77
N ALA A 41 6.98 6.42 6.62
CA ALA A 41 8.24 6.18 5.91
C ALA A 41 8.11 5.28 4.68
N ASN A 42 6.98 4.59 4.50
CA ASN A 42 6.80 3.68 3.36
C ASN A 42 6.89 4.45 2.03
N PRO A 43 7.80 4.06 1.10
CA PRO A 43 8.00 4.77 -0.16
C PRO A 43 6.74 4.81 -1.05
N THR A 44 5.93 3.74 -1.02
CA THR A 44 4.70 3.65 -1.83
C THR A 44 3.63 4.63 -1.32
N VAL A 45 3.50 4.78 0.00
CA VAL A 45 2.60 5.78 0.61
C VAL A 45 3.05 7.18 0.24
N ARG A 46 4.34 7.49 0.37
CA ARG A 46 4.91 8.80 0.01
C ARG A 46 4.71 9.12 -1.48
N ALA A 47 4.90 8.13 -2.36
CA ALA A 47 4.64 8.31 -3.79
C ALA A 47 3.16 8.66 -4.05
N LYS A 48 2.23 7.99 -3.38
CA LYS A 48 0.79 8.27 -3.50
C LYS A 48 0.40 9.61 -2.88
N GLU A 49 1.07 10.05 -1.81
CA GLU A 49 0.89 11.40 -1.23
C GLU A 49 1.30 12.49 -2.22
N PHE A 50 2.44 12.33 -2.93
CA PHE A 50 2.83 13.25 -4.00
C PHE A 50 1.87 13.20 -5.19
N GLU A 51 1.29 12.03 -5.51
CA GLU A 51 0.23 11.94 -6.52
C GLU A 51 -1.00 12.75 -6.12
N VAL A 52 -1.44 12.67 -4.85
CA VAL A 52 -2.54 13.51 -4.33
C VAL A 52 -2.21 15.00 -4.46
N GLN A 53 -0.99 15.42 -4.13
CA GLN A 53 -0.54 16.80 -4.30
C GLN A 53 -0.51 17.22 -5.77
N SER A 54 -0.03 16.36 -6.67
CA SER A 54 0.00 16.60 -8.12
C SER A 54 -1.41 16.78 -8.69
N VAL A 55 -2.33 15.88 -8.33
CA VAL A 55 -3.74 16.00 -8.75
C VAL A 55 -4.38 17.23 -8.15
N GLY A 56 -4.09 17.55 -6.88
CA GLY A 56 -4.57 18.77 -6.20
C GLY A 56 -4.09 20.06 -6.88
N ALA A 57 -2.88 20.08 -7.44
CA ALA A 57 -2.39 21.23 -8.19
C ALA A 57 -3.23 21.56 -9.43
N ASN A 58 -3.95 20.58 -10.00
CA ASN A 58 -4.88 20.81 -11.09
C ASN A 58 -6.08 21.70 -10.69
N GLU A 59 -6.42 21.78 -9.40
CA GLU A 59 -7.46 22.71 -8.91
C GLU A 59 -7.04 24.16 -9.12
N ILE A 60 -5.75 24.47 -8.93
CA ILE A 60 -5.17 25.78 -9.16
C ILE A 60 -5.29 26.11 -10.66
N THR A 61 -4.83 25.21 -11.53
CA THR A 61 -4.91 25.38 -13.00
C THR A 61 -6.36 25.51 -13.47
N ALA A 62 -7.27 24.68 -12.95
CA ALA A 62 -8.68 24.73 -13.29
C ALA A 62 -9.35 26.07 -12.89
N ALA A 63 -8.85 26.73 -11.85
CA ALA A 63 -9.35 28.01 -11.36
C ALA A 63 -8.84 29.19 -12.16
N LEU A 64 -7.83 29.04 -12.98
CA LEU A 64 -7.28 30.15 -13.76
C LEU A 64 -8.23 30.56 -14.88
N ARG A 65 -8.21 31.86 -15.19
CA ARG A 65 -8.86 32.40 -16.39
C ARG A 65 -7.86 32.33 -17.55
N PRO A 66 -8.34 32.23 -18.80
CA PRO A 66 -7.47 32.36 -19.97
C PRO A 66 -6.70 33.68 -19.95
N ASN A 67 -5.44 33.62 -20.36
CA ASN A 67 -4.64 34.83 -20.48
C ASN A 67 -5.12 35.73 -21.63
N PRO A 68 -4.97 37.05 -21.53
CA PRO A 68 -5.15 37.93 -22.67
C PRO A 68 -4.13 37.64 -23.77
N THR A 69 -4.52 37.81 -25.00
CA THR A 69 -3.64 37.69 -26.17
C THR A 69 -3.34 39.08 -26.73
N ALA A 70 -2.06 39.38 -26.98
CA ALA A 70 -1.63 40.57 -27.67
C ALA A 70 -1.12 40.20 -29.07
N ASN A 71 -1.58 40.88 -30.10
CA ASN A 71 -1.14 40.67 -31.46
C ASN A 71 -0.59 41.96 -32.03
N PHE A 72 0.49 41.85 -32.79
CA PHE A 72 1.07 42.93 -33.57
C PHE A 72 1.19 42.46 -35.03
N LEU A 73 0.67 43.29 -35.93
CA LEU A 73 0.69 43.00 -37.37
C LEU A 73 1.23 44.28 -38.06
N ALA A 74 2.15 44.09 -38.98
CA ALA A 74 2.67 45.13 -39.82
C ALA A 74 2.57 44.70 -41.30
N GLU A 75 1.92 45.52 -42.12
CA GLU A 75 1.58 45.17 -43.48
C GLU A 75 1.90 46.29 -44.45
N GLN A 76 1.85 45.99 -45.76
CA GLN A 76 2.03 46.93 -46.87
C GLN A 76 3.44 47.55 -46.93
N PHE A 77 4.47 46.73 -46.71
CA PHE A 77 5.86 47.11 -46.92
C PHE A 77 6.18 47.07 -48.42
N GLY A 78 6.74 48.16 -49.01
CA GLY A 78 7.31 48.17 -50.32
C GLY A 78 6.31 48.24 -51.50
N GLY A 79 5.07 48.60 -51.29
CA GLY A 79 4.09 48.93 -52.34
C GLY A 79 4.40 50.25 -53.04
N GLY A 80 3.91 50.43 -54.28
CA GLY A 80 4.09 51.69 -55.03
C GLY A 80 3.59 52.94 -54.31
N SER A 81 3.71 54.10 -54.89
CA SER A 81 3.52 55.46 -54.31
C SER A 81 2.20 55.73 -53.57
N ALA A 82 1.22 54.81 -53.62
CA ALA A 82 -0.05 54.91 -52.90
C ALA A 82 -0.16 53.95 -51.69
N ALA A 83 0.81 53.01 -51.50
CA ALA A 83 0.77 52.06 -50.37
C ALA A 83 1.32 52.72 -49.13
N GLN A 84 0.49 52.79 -48.07
CA GLN A 84 0.89 53.29 -46.73
C GLN A 84 1.11 52.09 -45.82
N THR A 85 2.29 52.02 -45.21
CA THR A 85 2.58 50.99 -44.19
C THR A 85 1.56 51.02 -43.09
N GLN A 86 0.99 49.90 -42.77
CA GLN A 86 -0.03 49.74 -41.75
C GLN A 86 0.56 48.96 -40.55
N TYR A 87 0.31 49.48 -39.37
CA TYR A 87 0.64 48.80 -38.10
C TYR A 87 -0.63 48.63 -37.31
N THR A 88 -0.89 47.41 -36.90
CA THR A 88 -2.04 47.05 -36.08
C THR A 88 -1.57 46.39 -34.79
N PHE A 89 -1.99 46.96 -33.66
CA PHE A 89 -1.78 46.34 -32.34
C PHE A 89 -3.15 46.06 -31.74
N SER A 90 -3.37 44.81 -31.31
CA SER A 90 -4.62 44.41 -30.65
C SER A 90 -4.39 43.61 -29.38
N VAL A 91 -5.29 43.80 -28.40
CA VAL A 91 -5.36 43.03 -27.16
C VAL A 91 -6.77 42.48 -27.01
N GLY A 92 -6.84 41.18 -26.87
CA GLY A 92 -8.11 40.42 -26.69
C GLY A 92 -8.09 39.60 -25.38
N GLN A 93 -9.21 39.61 -24.66
CA GLN A 93 -9.39 38.79 -23.44
C GLN A 93 -10.49 37.78 -23.64
N PRO A 94 -10.17 36.46 -23.69
CA PRO A 94 -11.22 35.42 -23.74
C PRO A 94 -12.05 35.43 -22.45
N ILE A 95 -13.37 35.50 -22.60
CA ILE A 95 -14.36 35.37 -21.52
C ILE A 95 -15.09 34.06 -21.72
N GLU A 96 -14.85 33.14 -20.80
CA GLU A 96 -15.49 31.83 -20.80
C GLU A 96 -16.96 31.93 -20.39
N LEU A 97 -17.86 31.46 -21.24
CA LEU A 97 -19.29 31.38 -20.97
C LEU A 97 -19.70 29.98 -20.54
N GLY A 98 -20.95 29.81 -20.13
CA GLY A 98 -21.50 28.50 -19.71
C GLY A 98 -20.96 27.96 -18.39
N GLY A 99 -20.26 28.78 -17.61
CA GLY A 99 -19.72 28.41 -16.31
C GLY A 99 -18.53 27.43 -16.39
N LYS A 100 -17.84 27.35 -17.52
CA LYS A 100 -16.71 26.40 -17.80
C LYS A 100 -15.69 26.36 -16.67
N ARG A 101 -15.23 27.52 -16.21
CA ARG A 101 -14.25 27.63 -15.13
C ARG A 101 -14.75 26.92 -13.86
N GLN A 102 -16.00 27.17 -13.44
CA GLN A 102 -16.54 26.52 -12.25
C GLN A 102 -16.62 24.99 -12.43
N ARG A 103 -17.05 24.52 -13.63
CA ARG A 103 -17.12 23.09 -13.92
C ARG A 103 -15.76 22.42 -13.97
N ARG A 104 -14.71 23.12 -14.44
CA ARG A 104 -13.33 22.62 -14.35
C ARG A 104 -12.89 22.45 -12.90
N VAL A 105 -13.16 23.45 -12.05
CA VAL A 105 -12.85 23.39 -10.62
C VAL A 105 -13.60 22.25 -9.93
N ASP A 106 -14.89 22.08 -10.24
CA ASP A 106 -15.71 21.00 -9.67
C ASP A 106 -15.16 19.61 -10.05
N SER A 107 -14.76 19.43 -11.33
CA SER A 107 -14.14 18.20 -11.83
C SER A 107 -12.78 17.94 -11.17
N ALA A 108 -11.92 18.96 -11.08
CA ALA A 108 -10.60 18.87 -10.45
C ALA A 108 -10.71 18.49 -8.96
N LYS A 109 -11.59 19.17 -8.21
CA LYS A 109 -11.84 18.84 -6.79
C LYS A 109 -12.36 17.42 -6.60
N ALA A 110 -13.25 16.97 -7.48
CA ALA A 110 -13.74 15.60 -7.45
C ALA A 110 -12.60 14.59 -7.72
N ALA A 111 -11.66 14.92 -8.63
CA ALA A 111 -10.48 14.10 -8.88
C ALA A 111 -9.57 14.01 -7.66
N THR A 112 -9.25 15.13 -7.01
CA THR A 112 -8.45 15.17 -5.76
C THR A 112 -9.09 14.31 -4.66
N LYS A 113 -10.43 14.39 -4.52
CA LYS A 113 -11.17 13.56 -3.55
C LYS A 113 -11.03 12.06 -3.82
N VAL A 114 -11.10 11.64 -5.08
CA VAL A 114 -10.90 10.22 -5.48
C VAL A 114 -9.50 9.78 -5.09
N THR A 115 -8.47 10.49 -5.54
CA THR A 115 -7.06 10.12 -5.27
C THR A 115 -6.73 10.12 -3.77
N GLY A 116 -7.32 11.02 -2.98
CA GLY A 116 -7.19 11.03 -1.51
C GLY A 116 -7.81 9.78 -0.85
N LEU A 117 -8.94 9.28 -1.37
CA LEU A 117 -9.56 8.05 -0.87
C LEU A 117 -8.80 6.79 -1.32
N GLU A 118 -8.18 6.81 -2.50
CA GLU A 118 -7.26 5.76 -2.94
C GLU A 118 -6.01 5.69 -2.06
N LEU A 119 -5.47 6.84 -1.62
CA LEU A 119 -4.40 6.88 -0.62
C LEU A 119 -4.84 6.24 0.70
N ALA A 120 -6.05 6.52 1.16
CA ALA A 120 -6.59 5.91 2.37
C ALA A 120 -6.73 4.38 2.23
N ASP A 121 -7.10 3.88 1.04
CA ASP A 121 -7.15 2.43 0.79
C ASP A 121 -5.76 1.81 0.73
N LEU A 122 -4.79 2.47 0.13
CA LEU A 122 -3.40 2.03 0.13
C LEU A 122 -2.86 1.92 1.58
N LYS A 123 -3.16 2.89 2.44
CA LYS A 123 -2.79 2.84 3.87
C LYS A 123 -3.46 1.66 4.60
N ARG A 124 -4.73 1.36 4.29
CA ARG A 124 -5.44 0.17 4.81
C ARG A 124 -4.73 -1.14 4.42
N GLN A 125 -4.34 -1.25 3.16
CA GLN A 125 -3.61 -2.42 2.66
C GLN A 125 -2.23 -2.54 3.31
N LEU A 126 -1.53 -1.42 3.53
CA LEU A 126 -0.25 -1.39 4.23
C LEU A 126 -0.38 -1.86 5.68
N VAL A 127 -1.42 -1.45 6.39
CA VAL A 127 -1.71 -1.93 7.76
C VAL A 127 -1.82 -3.45 7.81
N PHE A 128 -2.54 -4.05 6.87
CA PHE A 128 -2.60 -5.52 6.75
C PHE A 128 -1.22 -6.13 6.51
N GLN A 129 -0.46 -5.59 5.57
CA GLN A 129 0.87 -6.11 5.22
C GLN A 129 1.83 -6.05 6.41
N VAL A 130 1.84 -4.95 7.16
CA VAL A 130 2.67 -4.78 8.36
C VAL A 130 2.25 -5.76 9.46
N LYS A 131 0.95 -5.89 9.74
CA LYS A 131 0.43 -6.85 10.74
C LYS A 131 0.81 -8.28 10.39
N LYS A 132 0.65 -8.65 9.12
CA LYS A 132 1.04 -9.98 8.63
C LYS A 132 2.52 -10.23 8.80
N SER A 133 3.39 -9.33 8.28
CA SER A 133 4.85 -9.49 8.38
C SER A 133 5.34 -9.50 9.84
N PHE A 134 4.71 -8.72 10.71
CA PHE A 134 5.01 -8.73 12.15
C PHE A 134 4.65 -10.07 12.79
N ASN A 135 3.49 -10.62 12.49
CA ASN A 135 3.07 -11.93 12.95
C ASN A 135 3.98 -13.05 12.42
N ASP A 136 4.40 -12.97 11.15
CA ASP A 136 5.32 -13.93 10.55
C ASP A 136 6.66 -13.99 11.30
N ILE A 137 7.18 -12.85 11.81
CA ILE A 137 8.38 -12.82 12.66
C ILE A 137 8.13 -13.53 14.00
N LEU A 138 6.99 -13.26 14.66
CA LEU A 138 6.66 -13.91 15.92
C LEU A 138 6.59 -15.42 15.76
N VAL A 139 5.92 -15.91 14.71
CA VAL A 139 5.82 -17.34 14.40
C VAL A 139 7.17 -17.96 14.08
N ALA A 140 7.97 -17.29 13.24
CA ALA A 140 9.28 -17.80 12.86
C ALA A 140 10.26 -17.86 14.05
N ARG A 141 10.17 -16.90 14.98
CA ARG A 141 10.92 -16.91 16.24
C ARG A 141 10.56 -18.12 17.11
N GLU A 142 9.27 -18.38 17.31
CA GLU A 142 8.80 -19.53 18.07
C GLU A 142 9.17 -20.86 17.38
N ALA A 143 9.09 -20.92 16.06
CA ALA A 143 9.49 -22.09 15.28
C ALA A 143 11.00 -22.37 15.39
N LEU A 144 11.83 -21.33 15.36
CA LEU A 144 13.29 -21.45 15.56
C LEU A 144 13.60 -21.94 16.98
N ALA A 145 12.98 -21.34 18.00
CA ALA A 145 13.18 -21.78 19.38
C ALA A 145 12.78 -23.24 19.58
N LEU A 146 11.68 -23.69 18.99
CA LEU A 146 11.25 -25.09 19.00
C LEU A 146 12.27 -26.01 18.28
N ALA A 147 12.74 -25.61 17.11
CA ALA A 147 13.71 -26.39 16.34
C ALA A 147 15.05 -26.53 17.09
N GLU A 148 15.55 -25.43 17.68
CA GLU A 148 16.79 -25.44 18.49
C GLU A 148 16.62 -26.29 19.77
N GLN A 149 15.47 -26.22 20.44
CA GLN A 149 15.17 -27.08 21.59
C GLN A 149 15.15 -28.57 21.21
N ASN A 150 14.54 -28.90 20.07
CA ASN A 150 14.48 -30.29 19.59
C ASN A 150 15.88 -30.79 19.21
N LEU A 151 16.70 -29.98 18.55
CA LEU A 151 18.09 -30.32 18.20
C LEU A 151 18.93 -30.56 19.46
N ALA A 152 18.83 -29.68 20.45
CA ALA A 152 19.54 -29.84 21.72
C ALA A 152 19.15 -31.14 22.48
N ALA A 153 17.86 -31.53 22.43
CA ALA A 153 17.42 -32.79 23.01
C ALA A 153 18.00 -34.02 22.27
N LEU A 154 18.15 -33.93 20.95
CA LEU A 154 18.78 -34.96 20.14
C LEU A 154 20.30 -35.06 20.39
N ASP A 155 20.98 -33.90 20.54
CA ASP A 155 22.41 -33.84 20.89
C ASP A 155 22.69 -34.56 22.20
N GLU A 156 21.85 -34.37 23.21
CA GLU A 156 22.00 -35.07 24.48
C GLU A 156 21.75 -36.58 24.35
N LEU A 157 20.78 -36.98 23.54
CA LEU A 157 20.53 -38.37 23.23
C LEU A 157 21.76 -39.03 22.54
N GLU A 158 22.30 -38.35 21.51
CA GLU A 158 23.48 -38.82 20.77
C GLU A 158 24.67 -38.99 21.71
N ARG A 159 24.93 -37.98 22.57
CA ARG A 159 26.01 -38.02 23.54
C ARG A 159 25.94 -39.24 24.48
N VAL A 160 24.76 -39.53 25.01
CA VAL A 160 24.52 -40.67 25.86
C VAL A 160 24.75 -41.99 25.12
N HIS A 161 24.22 -42.08 23.87
CA HIS A 161 24.39 -43.30 23.07
C HIS A 161 25.80 -43.55 22.60
N ARG A 162 26.57 -42.52 22.31
CA ARG A 162 27.97 -42.62 21.96
C ARG A 162 28.78 -43.25 23.12
N LEU A 163 28.54 -42.77 24.34
CA LEU A 163 29.20 -43.36 25.54
C LEU A 163 28.79 -44.80 25.78
N ARG A 164 27.54 -45.19 25.49
CA ARG A 164 27.06 -46.58 25.60
C ARG A 164 27.65 -47.48 24.51
N ALA A 165 27.78 -46.96 23.29
CA ALA A 165 28.43 -47.68 22.19
C ALA A 165 29.92 -47.95 22.48
N GLU A 166 30.64 -46.94 23.00
CA GLU A 166 32.05 -47.09 23.43
C GLU A 166 32.23 -48.15 24.52
N LYS A 167 31.23 -48.35 25.39
CA LYS A 167 31.23 -49.39 26.42
C LYS A 167 30.73 -50.76 25.92
N GLY A 168 30.24 -50.83 24.67
CA GLY A 168 29.69 -52.05 24.11
C GLY A 168 28.25 -52.38 24.54
N ASP A 169 27.57 -51.41 25.20
CA ASP A 169 26.20 -51.61 25.73
C ASP A 169 25.13 -51.55 24.65
N ILE A 170 25.44 -50.93 23.49
CA ILE A 170 24.53 -50.79 22.32
C ILE A 170 25.30 -51.11 21.03
N SER A 171 24.54 -51.41 19.97
CA SER A 171 25.11 -51.66 18.65
C SER A 171 25.51 -50.33 17.95
N GLY A 172 26.58 -50.34 17.12
CA GLY A 172 26.95 -49.22 16.28
C GLY A 172 25.85 -48.79 15.31
N LEU A 173 24.91 -49.72 14.98
CA LEU A 173 23.76 -49.39 14.14
C LEU A 173 22.77 -48.45 14.84
N GLU A 174 22.60 -48.56 16.16
CA GLU A 174 21.72 -47.66 16.91
C GLU A 174 22.31 -46.21 16.94
N LEU A 175 23.60 -46.09 17.14
CA LEU A 175 24.28 -44.80 17.08
C LEU A 175 24.16 -44.17 15.67
N LEU A 176 24.42 -44.95 14.62
CA LEU A 176 24.30 -44.52 13.24
C LEU A 176 22.89 -44.01 12.90
N ARG A 177 21.84 -44.63 13.43
CA ARG A 177 20.46 -44.17 13.24
C ARG A 177 20.22 -42.80 13.85
N ILE A 178 20.74 -42.50 15.03
CA ILE A 178 20.64 -41.20 15.68
C ILE A 178 21.39 -40.16 14.85
N GLU A 179 22.60 -40.44 14.38
CA GLU A 179 23.41 -39.56 13.57
C GLU A 179 22.73 -39.24 12.21
N VAL A 180 22.07 -40.20 11.58
CA VAL A 180 21.29 -40.00 10.35
C VAL A 180 20.04 -39.13 10.62
N GLU A 181 19.33 -39.39 11.72
CA GLU A 181 18.14 -38.61 12.09
C GLU A 181 18.49 -37.16 12.43
N ARG A 182 19.70 -36.89 12.93
CA ARG A 182 20.21 -35.57 13.25
C ARG A 182 20.10 -34.60 12.07
N PHE A 183 20.33 -35.05 10.84
CA PHE A 183 20.22 -34.21 9.66
C PHE A 183 18.84 -33.55 9.52
N ALA A 184 17.76 -34.26 9.88
CA ALA A 184 16.40 -33.69 9.82
C ALA A 184 16.21 -32.54 10.82
N PHE A 185 16.79 -32.65 12.02
CA PHE A 185 16.71 -31.59 13.04
C PHE A 185 17.60 -30.38 12.71
N GLU A 186 18.80 -30.61 12.17
CA GLU A 186 19.70 -29.55 11.70
C GLU A 186 19.06 -28.78 10.54
N ARG A 187 18.47 -29.49 9.58
CA ARG A 187 17.73 -28.86 8.47
C ARG A 187 16.57 -28.03 9.00
N ASP A 188 15.75 -28.54 9.91
CA ASP A 188 14.60 -27.83 10.46
C ASP A 188 15.04 -26.55 11.19
N SER A 189 16.17 -26.57 11.87
CA SER A 189 16.76 -25.37 12.51
C SER A 189 17.26 -24.35 11.47
N ALA A 190 17.91 -24.83 10.40
CA ALA A 190 18.37 -23.97 9.30
C ALA A 190 17.18 -23.30 8.56
N ASP A 191 16.15 -24.10 8.23
CA ASP A 191 14.93 -23.63 7.56
C ASP A 191 14.19 -22.60 8.43
N ALA A 192 14.07 -22.84 9.75
CA ALA A 192 13.44 -21.92 10.68
C ALA A 192 14.21 -20.60 10.80
N ARG A 193 15.55 -20.63 10.80
CA ARG A 193 16.41 -19.43 10.80
C ARG A 193 16.22 -18.63 9.52
N GLN A 194 16.23 -19.29 8.37
CA GLN A 194 15.96 -18.65 7.08
C GLN A 194 14.57 -17.99 7.05
N ALA A 195 13.55 -18.67 7.58
CA ALA A 195 12.19 -18.12 7.65
C ALA A 195 12.13 -16.87 8.52
N LEU A 196 12.84 -16.84 9.66
CA LEU A 196 12.94 -15.66 10.52
C LEU A 196 13.62 -14.47 9.81
N ASP A 197 14.72 -14.73 9.13
CA ASP A 197 15.44 -13.68 8.37
C ASP A 197 14.56 -13.15 7.23
N ALA A 198 13.90 -14.02 6.48
CA ALA A 198 12.97 -13.62 5.43
C ALA A 198 11.79 -12.79 5.96
N ALA A 199 11.22 -13.15 7.10
CA ALA A 199 10.14 -12.39 7.74
C ALA A 199 10.62 -11.00 8.20
N LYS A 200 11.83 -10.89 8.75
CA LYS A 200 12.45 -9.61 9.13
C LYS A 200 12.67 -8.73 7.90
N ILE A 201 13.18 -9.27 6.81
CA ILE A 201 13.36 -8.53 5.54
C ILE A 201 12.01 -8.03 5.02
N ALA A 202 10.96 -8.85 5.06
CA ALA A 202 9.63 -8.46 4.60
C ALA A 202 9.04 -7.30 5.43
N LEU A 203 9.20 -7.32 6.76
CA LEU A 203 8.74 -6.23 7.62
C LEU A 203 9.52 -4.93 7.35
N ARG A 204 10.86 -5.01 7.21
CA ARG A 204 11.70 -3.84 6.86
C ARG A 204 11.28 -3.24 5.51
N ALA A 205 10.97 -4.06 4.51
CA ALA A 205 10.48 -3.60 3.22
C ALA A 205 9.12 -2.89 3.34
N ALA A 206 8.22 -3.40 4.18
CA ALA A 206 6.91 -2.79 4.41
C ALA A 206 6.99 -1.45 5.17
N ILE A 207 7.93 -1.30 6.10
CA ILE A 207 8.13 -0.07 6.87
C ILE A 207 8.92 0.97 6.07
N GLY A 208 9.95 0.54 5.35
CA GLY A 208 10.97 1.37 4.71
C GLY A 208 12.34 1.04 5.30
N GLN A 209 13.22 0.49 4.46
CA GLN A 209 14.47 -0.17 4.86
C GLN A 209 15.42 0.71 5.69
N GLU A 210 15.41 2.04 5.48
CA GLU A 210 16.31 2.98 6.16
C GLU A 210 15.91 3.31 7.61
N ARG A 211 14.71 2.91 8.04
CA ARG A 211 14.14 3.29 9.34
C ARG A 211 14.30 2.24 10.43
N VAL A 212 14.67 1.04 10.06
CA VAL A 212 14.85 -0.09 10.98
C VAL A 212 16.25 -0.66 10.80
N ALA A 213 16.93 -0.94 11.89
CA ALA A 213 18.25 -1.56 11.86
C ALA A 213 18.23 -2.86 11.04
N GLU A 214 19.36 -3.24 10.47
CA GLU A 214 19.44 -4.51 9.76
C GLU A 214 19.24 -5.68 10.72
N GLN A 215 19.80 -5.57 11.93
CA GLN A 215 19.57 -6.51 13.03
C GLN A 215 18.61 -5.89 14.04
N PHE A 216 17.36 -6.27 13.96
CA PHE A 216 16.31 -5.88 14.89
C PHE A 216 15.50 -7.09 15.34
N ASP A 217 14.73 -6.94 16.40
CA ASP A 217 13.75 -7.92 16.85
C ASP A 217 12.41 -7.25 17.09
N VAL A 218 11.36 -8.05 17.22
CA VAL A 218 10.02 -7.57 17.54
C VAL A 218 9.64 -7.90 18.98
N SER A 219 8.86 -7.01 19.59
CA SER A 219 8.32 -7.18 20.93
C SER A 219 6.85 -7.55 20.83
N GLY A 220 6.50 -8.75 21.25
CA GLY A 220 5.13 -9.25 21.25
C GLY A 220 5.07 -10.77 21.44
N GLU A 221 3.89 -11.27 21.65
CA GLU A 221 3.58 -12.68 21.78
C GLU A 221 2.54 -13.08 20.73
N LEU A 222 2.49 -14.37 20.38
CA LEU A 222 1.46 -14.91 19.53
C LEU A 222 0.13 -14.89 20.27
N VAL A 223 -0.82 -14.11 19.78
CA VAL A 223 -2.14 -13.98 20.37
C VAL A 223 -3.15 -14.78 19.55
N PHE A 224 -4.05 -15.47 20.22
CA PHE A 224 -5.20 -16.15 19.62
C PHE A 224 -6.48 -15.33 19.97
N PRO A 225 -6.79 -14.25 19.19
CA PRO A 225 -7.93 -13.38 19.51
C PRO A 225 -9.25 -14.08 19.17
N GLU A 226 -10.27 -13.94 20.03
CA GLU A 226 -11.61 -14.39 19.71
C GLU A 226 -12.38 -13.30 18.94
N ILE A 227 -13.03 -13.72 17.84
CA ILE A 227 -13.93 -12.84 17.08
C ILE A 227 -15.36 -13.09 17.56
N VAL A 228 -15.98 -12.04 18.10
CA VAL A 228 -17.34 -12.11 18.67
C VAL A 228 -18.40 -11.49 17.76
N LYS A 229 -17.98 -10.76 16.69
CA LYS A 229 -18.90 -10.00 15.83
C LYS A 229 -19.71 -10.91 14.89
N SER A 230 -20.99 -10.58 14.74
CA SER A 230 -21.89 -11.25 13.80
C SER A 230 -21.58 -10.88 12.34
N LYS A 231 -21.97 -11.73 11.40
CA LYS A 231 -21.82 -11.46 9.96
C LYS A 231 -22.45 -10.12 9.54
N SER A 232 -23.62 -9.78 10.07
CA SER A 232 -24.31 -8.53 9.77
C SER A 232 -23.55 -7.30 10.25
N GLU A 233 -22.89 -7.37 11.42
CA GLU A 233 -22.04 -6.29 11.91
C GLU A 233 -20.79 -6.12 11.06
N LEU A 234 -20.16 -7.22 10.62
CA LEU A 234 -19.01 -7.20 9.72
C LEU A 234 -19.35 -6.55 8.37
N TYR A 235 -20.51 -6.88 7.81
CA TYR A 235 -21.00 -6.23 6.58
C TYR A 235 -21.20 -4.72 6.76
N ARG A 236 -21.84 -4.31 7.86
CA ARG A 236 -22.03 -2.88 8.15
C ARG A 236 -20.69 -2.17 8.28
N MET A 237 -19.74 -2.75 9.02
CA MET A 237 -18.38 -2.20 9.14
C MET A 237 -17.72 -2.03 7.77
N ALA A 238 -17.79 -3.04 6.91
CA ALA A 238 -17.20 -2.98 5.58
C ALA A 238 -17.81 -1.85 4.73
N LEU A 239 -19.14 -1.73 4.74
CA LEU A 239 -19.84 -0.70 3.98
C LEU A 239 -19.55 0.73 4.45
N ASP A 240 -19.37 0.90 5.77
CA ASP A 240 -19.17 2.22 6.38
C ASP A 240 -17.69 2.66 6.39
N SER A 241 -16.76 1.71 6.51
CA SER A 241 -15.35 2.02 6.81
C SER A 241 -14.42 1.91 5.60
N ARG A 242 -14.73 1.10 4.60
CA ARG A 242 -13.82 0.83 3.49
C ARG A 242 -13.56 2.05 2.61
N PRO A 243 -12.29 2.48 2.47
CA PRO A 243 -11.95 3.63 1.65
C PRO A 243 -12.15 3.40 0.15
N ASP A 244 -11.96 2.17 -0.35
CA ASP A 244 -12.16 1.81 -1.76
C ASP A 244 -13.63 1.96 -2.20
N LEU A 245 -14.61 1.57 -1.36
CA LEU A 245 -16.05 1.82 -1.62
C LEU A 245 -16.35 3.32 -1.65
N ARG A 246 -15.73 4.09 -0.75
CA ARG A 246 -15.86 5.56 -0.73
C ARG A 246 -15.18 6.19 -1.95
N ALA A 247 -14.03 5.66 -2.41
CA ALA A 247 -13.36 6.08 -3.64
C ALA A 247 -14.23 5.82 -4.87
N ALA A 248 -14.86 4.65 -4.97
CA ALA A 248 -15.79 4.33 -6.05
C ALA A 248 -17.04 5.25 -6.06
N ALA A 249 -17.57 5.61 -4.88
CA ALA A 249 -18.63 6.59 -4.77
C ALA A 249 -18.17 7.99 -5.22
N ALA A 250 -16.97 8.43 -4.83
CA ALA A 250 -16.36 9.68 -5.27
C ALA A 250 -16.05 9.69 -6.78
N ALA A 251 -15.62 8.56 -7.35
CA ALA A 251 -15.41 8.42 -8.79
C ALA A 251 -16.72 8.61 -9.60
N ARG A 252 -17.86 8.16 -9.08
CA ARG A 252 -19.17 8.45 -9.65
C ARG A 252 -19.49 9.96 -9.61
N GLU A 253 -19.21 10.63 -8.50
CA GLU A 253 -19.38 12.09 -8.39
C GLU A 253 -18.46 12.82 -9.38
N LYS A 254 -17.20 12.41 -9.51
CA LYS A 254 -16.28 12.93 -10.51
C LYS A 254 -16.81 12.78 -11.93
N ALA A 255 -17.28 11.60 -12.30
CA ALA A 255 -17.85 11.35 -13.62
C ALA A 255 -19.06 12.25 -13.92
N ARG A 256 -19.90 12.56 -12.92
CA ARG A 256 -20.99 13.54 -13.06
C ARG A 256 -20.47 14.97 -13.26
N ALA A 257 -19.41 15.35 -12.55
CA ALA A 257 -18.77 16.65 -12.74
C ALA A 257 -18.16 16.76 -14.15
N ASP A 258 -17.54 15.69 -14.67
CA ASP A 258 -16.98 15.63 -16.01
C ASP A 258 -18.07 15.78 -17.10
N ILE A 259 -19.24 15.18 -16.92
CA ILE A 259 -20.40 15.40 -17.83
C ILE A 259 -20.80 16.88 -17.83
N ASN A 260 -20.86 17.52 -16.66
CA ASN A 260 -21.23 18.92 -16.55
C ASN A 260 -20.17 19.82 -17.21
N LEU A 261 -18.90 19.48 -17.07
CA LEU A 261 -17.80 20.16 -17.76
C LEU A 261 -17.89 19.99 -19.29
N ALA A 262 -18.13 18.77 -19.76
CA ALA A 262 -18.28 18.47 -21.18
C ALA A 262 -19.45 19.26 -21.80
N LYS A 263 -20.58 19.36 -21.08
CA LYS A 263 -21.72 20.19 -21.49
C LYS A 263 -21.41 21.67 -21.47
N ALA A 264 -20.66 22.17 -20.48
CA ALA A 264 -20.23 23.56 -20.41
C ALA A 264 -19.31 23.90 -21.59
N ASN A 265 -18.41 23.02 -21.96
CA ASN A 265 -17.51 23.17 -23.10
C ASN A 265 -18.22 23.23 -24.45
N ALA A 266 -19.47 22.77 -24.52
CA ALA A 266 -20.33 22.95 -25.72
C ALA A 266 -20.69 24.42 -25.97
N TRP A 267 -20.69 25.25 -24.95
CA TRP A 267 -20.94 26.69 -25.08
C TRP A 267 -19.79 27.39 -25.78
N TRP A 268 -20.05 28.50 -26.43
CA TRP A 268 -19.09 29.40 -27.04
C TRP A 268 -18.43 30.32 -25.98
N ASP A 269 -17.27 30.86 -26.30
CA ASP A 269 -16.63 31.89 -25.53
C ASP A 269 -16.61 33.16 -26.35
N VAL A 270 -16.54 34.34 -25.71
CA VAL A 270 -16.47 35.62 -26.38
C VAL A 270 -15.14 36.26 -26.06
N THR A 271 -14.45 36.72 -27.10
CA THR A 271 -13.19 37.45 -26.94
C THR A 271 -13.39 38.89 -27.37
N PRO A 272 -13.78 39.80 -26.45
CA PRO A 272 -13.68 41.22 -26.72
C PRO A 272 -12.23 41.59 -26.96
N GLN A 273 -12.01 42.54 -27.90
CA GLN A 273 -10.68 43.04 -28.26
C GLN A 273 -10.71 44.55 -28.48
N ILE A 274 -9.59 45.19 -28.14
CA ILE A 274 -9.29 46.57 -28.47
C ILE A 274 -8.16 46.53 -29.48
N GLU A 275 -8.27 47.36 -30.53
CA GLU A 275 -7.31 47.45 -31.60
C GLU A 275 -6.89 48.89 -31.78
N TYR A 276 -5.59 49.12 -31.90
CA TYR A 276 -5.01 50.37 -32.38
C TYR A 276 -4.38 50.14 -33.73
N GLN A 277 -4.76 50.94 -34.71
CA GLN A 277 -4.27 50.86 -36.06
C GLN A 277 -3.68 52.22 -36.49
N ARG A 278 -2.51 52.15 -37.12
CA ARG A 278 -1.88 53.29 -37.78
C ARG A 278 -1.69 53.00 -39.26
N ILE A 279 -2.26 53.86 -40.08
CA ILE A 279 -2.13 53.83 -41.54
C ILE A 279 -1.52 55.16 -41.99
N GLY A 280 -0.24 55.16 -42.37
CA GLY A 280 0.46 56.39 -42.66
C GLY A 280 0.41 57.39 -41.49
N PRO A 281 -0.19 58.62 -41.69
CA PRO A 281 -0.34 59.62 -40.62
C PRO A 281 -1.55 59.35 -39.71
N ASP A 282 -2.52 58.52 -40.11
CA ASP A 282 -3.79 58.36 -39.42
C ASP A 282 -3.71 57.30 -38.33
N ASN A 283 -4.32 57.63 -37.18
CA ASN A 283 -4.43 56.72 -36.05
C ASN A 283 -5.90 56.42 -35.74
N THR A 284 -6.22 55.15 -35.57
CA THR A 284 -7.59 54.70 -35.30
C THR A 284 -7.61 53.76 -34.10
N ILE A 285 -8.64 53.86 -33.26
CA ILE A 285 -8.92 52.88 -32.20
C ILE A 285 -10.22 52.16 -32.55
N GLY A 286 -10.18 50.85 -32.58
CA GLY A 286 -11.30 49.96 -32.86
C GLY A 286 -11.66 49.10 -31.66
N PHE A 287 -12.91 48.75 -31.56
CA PHE A 287 -13.41 47.74 -30.62
C PHE A 287 -14.09 46.64 -31.42
N GLY A 288 -13.76 45.39 -31.09
CA GLY A 288 -14.31 44.23 -31.75
C GLY A 288 -14.57 43.09 -30.77
N PHE A 289 -15.17 42.05 -31.23
CA PHE A 289 -15.25 40.77 -30.53
C PHE A 289 -15.12 39.63 -31.52
N SER A 290 -14.50 38.55 -31.07
CA SER A 290 -14.44 37.26 -31.77
C SER A 290 -15.26 36.21 -31.04
N LEU A 291 -15.96 35.41 -31.80
CA LEU A 291 -16.88 34.38 -31.31
C LEU A 291 -16.78 33.16 -32.21
N PRO A 292 -16.35 31.98 -31.72
CA PRO A 292 -16.37 30.76 -32.50
C PRO A 292 -17.78 30.22 -32.65
N ILE A 293 -18.29 30.11 -33.89
CA ILE A 293 -19.60 29.57 -34.19
C ILE A 293 -19.52 28.05 -34.24
N LYS A 294 -20.05 27.36 -33.23
CA LYS A 294 -20.04 25.90 -33.11
C LYS A 294 -21.17 25.23 -33.97
N LEU A 295 -20.92 25.14 -35.26
CA LEU A 295 -21.88 24.49 -36.19
C LEU A 295 -21.71 22.97 -36.21
N PHE A 296 -20.51 22.49 -36.31
CA PHE A 296 -20.19 21.07 -36.49
C PHE A 296 -19.76 20.40 -35.17
N ASP A 297 -18.82 20.98 -34.47
CA ASP A 297 -18.37 20.48 -33.15
C ASP A 297 -19.09 21.23 -32.04
N ARG A 298 -20.04 20.54 -31.41
CA ARG A 298 -20.82 20.96 -30.23
C ARG A 298 -20.40 20.17 -29.00
N ASN A 299 -19.18 19.61 -29.01
CA ASN A 299 -18.62 18.73 -27.99
C ASN A 299 -19.44 17.45 -27.77
N GLN A 300 -20.20 17.00 -28.78
CA GLN A 300 -21.14 15.85 -28.69
C GLN A 300 -20.40 14.54 -28.40
N GLY A 301 -19.20 14.37 -28.99
CA GLY A 301 -18.36 13.19 -28.73
C GLY A 301 -17.92 13.08 -27.28
N GLU A 302 -17.43 14.18 -26.71
CA GLU A 302 -16.97 14.23 -25.31
C GLU A 302 -18.15 14.09 -24.32
N ILE A 303 -19.31 14.68 -24.64
CA ILE A 303 -20.53 14.48 -23.84
C ILE A 303 -20.92 13.00 -23.83
N THR A 304 -20.91 12.33 -24.99
CA THR A 304 -21.24 10.91 -25.09
C THR A 304 -20.23 10.05 -24.35
N ARG A 305 -18.92 10.36 -24.49
CA ARG A 305 -17.84 9.68 -23.78
C ARG A 305 -18.00 9.77 -22.27
N THR A 306 -18.19 10.98 -21.73
CA THR A 306 -18.36 11.20 -20.28
C THR A 306 -19.62 10.57 -19.73
N GLN A 307 -20.70 10.49 -20.52
CA GLN A 307 -21.92 9.76 -20.15
C GLN A 307 -21.66 8.24 -20.05
N ALA A 308 -20.89 7.68 -20.97
CA ALA A 308 -20.48 6.28 -20.92
C ALA A 308 -19.56 6.00 -19.71
N ASP A 309 -18.61 6.91 -19.43
CA ASP A 309 -17.73 6.83 -18.26
C ASP A 309 -18.53 6.86 -16.94
N ALA A 310 -19.60 7.66 -16.86
CA ALA A 310 -20.46 7.68 -15.69
C ALA A 310 -21.22 6.35 -15.48
N LYS A 311 -21.70 5.74 -16.56
CA LYS A 311 -22.31 4.40 -16.50
C LYS A 311 -21.29 3.34 -16.09
N ARG A 312 -20.06 3.43 -16.61
CA ARG A 312 -18.95 2.56 -16.20
C ARG A 312 -18.64 2.71 -14.71
N ALA A 313 -18.55 3.94 -14.19
CA ALA A 313 -18.29 4.19 -12.76
C ALA A 313 -19.39 3.60 -11.85
N GLU A 314 -20.66 3.68 -12.25
CA GLU A 314 -21.77 3.05 -11.51
C GLU A 314 -21.65 1.52 -11.52
N ALA A 315 -21.47 0.90 -12.68
CA ALA A 315 -21.28 -0.55 -12.79
C ALA A 315 -20.05 -1.06 -12.03
N SER A 316 -18.94 -0.30 -12.06
CA SER A 316 -17.72 -0.63 -11.31
C SER A 316 -17.97 -0.58 -9.79
N ARG A 317 -18.76 0.39 -9.32
CA ARG A 317 -19.15 0.48 -7.90
C ARG A 317 -20.02 -0.71 -7.47
N GLU A 318 -20.97 -1.12 -8.30
CA GLU A 318 -21.81 -2.29 -8.03
C GLU A 318 -20.98 -3.58 -7.98
N ALA A 319 -20.05 -3.76 -8.92
CA ALA A 319 -19.14 -4.89 -8.95
C ALA A 319 -18.23 -4.91 -7.69
N LEU A 320 -17.67 -3.76 -7.31
CA LEU A 320 -16.84 -3.65 -6.10
C LEU A 320 -17.65 -3.97 -4.85
N LEU A 321 -18.91 -3.53 -4.75
CA LEU A 321 -19.77 -3.86 -3.62
C LEU A 321 -19.97 -5.37 -3.47
N ALA A 322 -20.28 -6.06 -4.58
CA ALA A 322 -20.43 -7.51 -4.59
C ALA A 322 -19.11 -8.21 -4.19
N GLN A 323 -17.98 -7.72 -4.70
CA GLN A 323 -16.66 -8.23 -4.34
C GLN A 323 -16.37 -8.06 -2.84
N VAL A 324 -16.62 -6.89 -2.26
CA VAL A 324 -16.41 -6.60 -0.84
C VAL A 324 -17.21 -7.55 0.06
N LEU A 325 -18.48 -7.79 -0.27
CA LEU A 325 -19.29 -8.73 0.51
C LEU A 325 -18.75 -10.16 0.40
N ALA A 326 -18.31 -10.58 -0.78
CA ALA A 326 -17.67 -11.89 -0.98
C ALA A 326 -16.32 -12.01 -0.24
N GLU A 327 -15.52 -10.94 -0.20
CA GLU A 327 -14.27 -10.88 0.58
C GLU A 327 -14.52 -11.08 2.07
N VAL A 328 -15.54 -10.40 2.63
CA VAL A 328 -15.92 -10.56 4.05
C VAL A 328 -16.38 -11.99 4.33
N ASP A 329 -17.21 -12.57 3.46
CA ASP A 329 -17.69 -13.94 3.61
C ASP A 329 -16.54 -14.95 3.59
N THR A 330 -15.67 -14.81 2.60
CA THR A 330 -14.51 -15.71 2.46
C THR A 330 -13.56 -15.57 3.65
N ALA A 331 -13.28 -14.34 4.08
CA ALA A 331 -12.42 -14.10 5.22
C ALA A 331 -13.01 -14.67 6.52
N LEU A 332 -14.31 -14.48 6.76
CA LEU A 332 -15.00 -15.03 7.92
C LEU A 332 -15.00 -16.57 7.92
N ALA A 333 -15.30 -17.18 6.78
CA ALA A 333 -15.25 -18.65 6.64
C ALA A 333 -13.84 -19.19 6.92
N THR A 334 -12.81 -18.51 6.42
CA THR A 334 -11.40 -18.88 6.67
C THR A 334 -11.05 -18.77 8.15
N VAL A 335 -11.46 -17.67 8.81
CA VAL A 335 -11.23 -17.50 10.26
C VAL A 335 -11.88 -18.64 11.05
N MET A 336 -13.12 -19.01 10.73
CA MET A 336 -13.82 -20.09 11.43
C MET A 336 -13.13 -21.44 11.22
N ALA A 337 -12.69 -21.73 9.99
CA ALA A 337 -11.98 -22.96 9.67
C ALA A 337 -10.62 -23.04 10.40
N GLU A 338 -9.83 -21.97 10.37
CA GLU A 338 -8.53 -21.94 11.04
C GLU A 338 -8.67 -21.97 12.57
N LYS A 339 -9.69 -21.27 13.13
CA LYS A 339 -10.02 -21.37 14.56
C LYS A 339 -10.26 -22.83 14.97
N SER A 340 -11.05 -23.55 14.20
CA SER A 340 -11.36 -24.97 14.50
C SER A 340 -10.12 -25.85 14.51
N LYS A 341 -9.18 -25.64 13.57
CA LYS A 341 -7.91 -26.38 13.53
C LYS A 341 -7.05 -26.08 14.76
N VAL A 342 -6.89 -24.80 15.11
CA VAL A 342 -6.09 -24.40 16.29
C VAL A 342 -6.67 -24.99 17.56
N VAL A 343 -7.98 -24.89 17.79
CA VAL A 343 -8.66 -25.45 18.97
C VAL A 343 -8.47 -26.95 19.04
N LEU A 344 -8.66 -27.67 17.91
CA LEU A 344 -8.51 -29.11 17.83
C LEU A 344 -7.08 -29.56 18.16
N LEU A 345 -6.07 -28.88 17.60
CA LEU A 345 -4.67 -29.17 17.89
C LEU A 345 -4.31 -28.85 19.34
N ARG A 346 -4.66 -27.65 19.83
CA ARG A 346 -4.30 -27.16 21.17
C ARG A 346 -4.92 -27.99 22.29
N ASP A 347 -6.22 -28.27 22.18
CA ASP A 347 -7.01 -28.80 23.28
C ASP A 347 -7.13 -30.34 23.25
N THR A 348 -6.96 -30.94 22.06
CA THR A 348 -7.16 -32.38 21.91
C THR A 348 -5.87 -33.13 21.59
N TYR A 349 -5.15 -32.75 20.55
CA TYR A 349 -4.06 -33.60 20.04
C TYR A 349 -2.70 -33.30 20.70
N LEU A 350 -2.30 -32.04 20.86
CA LEU A 350 -0.99 -31.71 21.46
C LEU A 350 -0.81 -32.28 22.89
N PRO A 351 -1.80 -32.19 23.80
CA PRO A 351 -1.68 -32.80 25.12
C PRO A 351 -1.47 -34.33 25.03
N LYS A 352 -2.22 -35.02 24.16
CA LYS A 352 -2.09 -36.49 23.97
C LYS A 352 -0.72 -36.87 23.39
N ILE A 353 -0.24 -36.12 22.40
CA ILE A 353 1.05 -36.37 21.77
C ILE A 353 2.20 -36.08 22.74
N ARG A 354 2.08 -35.05 23.56
CA ARG A 354 3.04 -34.78 24.64
C ARG A 354 3.09 -35.92 25.66
N GLN A 355 1.92 -36.34 26.13
CA GLN A 355 1.81 -37.45 27.06
C GLN A 355 2.39 -38.77 26.48
N ALA A 356 2.09 -39.07 25.20
CA ALA A 356 2.64 -40.23 24.52
C ALA A 356 4.17 -40.17 24.44
N ARG A 357 4.73 -39.02 24.04
CA ARG A 357 6.18 -38.78 24.00
C ARG A 357 6.82 -39.01 25.36
N GLU A 358 6.29 -38.41 26.42
CA GLU A 358 6.82 -38.52 27.78
C GLU A 358 6.74 -39.98 28.30
N THR A 359 5.65 -40.69 27.99
CA THR A 359 5.50 -42.08 28.36
C THR A 359 6.50 -42.97 27.62
N ILE A 360 6.69 -42.79 26.32
CA ILE A 360 7.64 -43.56 25.51
C ILE A 360 9.07 -43.20 25.93
N GLU A 361 9.40 -41.98 26.21
CA GLU A 361 10.73 -41.54 26.71
C GLU A 361 11.05 -42.23 28.04
N PHE A 362 10.08 -42.28 28.97
CA PHE A 362 10.26 -42.96 30.25
C PHE A 362 10.47 -44.43 30.08
N ALA A 363 9.66 -45.11 29.21
CA ALA A 363 9.78 -46.53 28.92
C ALA A 363 11.13 -46.86 28.24
N TYR A 364 11.58 -46.00 27.31
CA TYR A 364 12.87 -46.13 26.63
C TYR A 364 14.04 -46.09 27.59
N ARG A 365 14.06 -45.14 28.52
CA ARG A 365 15.11 -45.01 29.55
C ARG A 365 15.22 -46.26 30.45
N ARG A 366 14.14 -47.06 30.52
CA ARG A 366 14.07 -48.33 31.30
C ARG A 366 14.24 -49.59 30.44
N GLY A 367 14.48 -49.42 29.14
CA GLY A 367 14.63 -50.56 28.22
C GLY A 367 13.33 -51.24 27.83
N GLY A 368 12.16 -50.63 28.10
CA GLY A 368 10.82 -51.20 27.83
C GLY A 368 10.33 -51.00 26.40
N VAL A 369 10.93 -50.10 25.63
CA VAL A 369 10.63 -49.85 24.21
C VAL A 369 11.92 -49.64 23.42
N THR A 370 11.83 -49.74 22.08
CA THR A 370 12.98 -49.63 21.19
C THR A 370 13.38 -48.16 20.94
N LEU A 371 14.63 -47.93 20.47
CA LEU A 371 15.06 -46.61 19.99
C LEU A 371 14.16 -46.10 18.86
N LEU A 372 13.66 -46.99 18.00
CA LEU A 372 12.77 -46.60 16.90
C LEU A 372 11.46 -46.01 17.42
N ASP A 373 10.83 -46.67 18.42
CA ASP A 373 9.61 -46.15 19.05
C ASP A 373 9.84 -44.78 19.67
N TYR A 374 11.00 -44.55 20.30
CA TYR A 374 11.37 -43.28 20.88
C TYR A 374 11.54 -42.18 19.80
N LEU A 375 12.28 -42.46 18.72
CA LEU A 375 12.49 -41.54 17.63
C LEU A 375 11.19 -41.21 16.91
N ASP A 376 10.29 -42.18 16.71
CA ASP A 376 8.98 -41.97 16.13
C ASP A 376 8.11 -41.05 17.00
N ALA A 377 8.12 -41.20 18.31
CA ALA A 377 7.40 -40.33 19.23
C ALA A 377 7.94 -38.88 19.20
N GLN A 378 9.28 -38.73 19.14
CA GLN A 378 9.92 -37.40 19.00
C GLN A 378 9.56 -36.73 17.66
N ARG A 379 9.58 -37.50 16.56
CA ARG A 379 9.19 -36.99 15.23
C ARG A 379 7.74 -36.52 15.21
N MET A 380 6.82 -37.35 15.75
CA MET A 380 5.40 -37.02 15.82
C MET A 380 5.16 -35.72 16.65
N TYR A 381 5.81 -35.60 17.80
CA TYR A 381 5.72 -34.39 18.63
C TYR A 381 6.23 -33.14 17.89
N ARG A 382 7.39 -33.25 17.24
CA ARG A 382 8.00 -32.18 16.43
C ARG A 382 7.06 -31.73 15.31
N GLU A 383 6.58 -32.67 14.48
CA GLU A 383 5.69 -32.38 13.35
C GLU A 383 4.40 -31.68 13.79
N LYS A 384 3.76 -32.21 14.85
CA LYS A 384 2.49 -31.62 15.34
C LYS A 384 2.67 -30.30 16.08
N SER A 385 3.80 -30.07 16.72
CA SER A 385 4.14 -28.76 17.30
C SER A 385 4.35 -27.69 16.22
N VAL A 386 5.06 -28.02 15.14
CA VAL A 386 5.22 -27.14 13.97
C VAL A 386 3.88 -26.88 13.29
N GLU A 387 3.05 -27.93 13.12
CA GLU A 387 1.70 -27.78 12.56
C GLU A 387 0.82 -26.85 13.40
N TYR A 388 0.90 -26.93 14.72
CA TYR A 388 0.20 -26.02 15.62
C TYR A 388 0.65 -24.56 15.43
N LEU A 389 1.96 -24.28 15.39
CA LEU A 389 2.48 -22.93 15.14
C LEU A 389 2.01 -22.38 13.79
N ARG A 390 2.03 -23.21 12.74
CA ARG A 390 1.50 -22.85 11.42
C ARG A 390 0.00 -22.54 11.47
N SER A 391 -0.77 -23.33 12.20
CA SER A 391 -2.23 -23.13 12.34
C SER A 391 -2.54 -21.83 13.09
N VAL A 392 -1.78 -21.49 14.15
CA VAL A 392 -1.89 -20.20 14.85
C VAL A 392 -1.54 -19.04 13.93
N SER A 393 -0.47 -19.18 13.13
CA SER A 393 -0.10 -18.18 12.12
C SER A 393 -1.20 -17.95 11.09
N SER A 394 -1.74 -19.05 10.54
CA SER A 394 -2.83 -19.00 9.56
C SER A 394 -4.07 -18.35 10.13
N TYR A 395 -4.43 -18.67 11.37
CA TYR A 395 -5.55 -18.04 12.06
C TYR A 395 -5.33 -16.53 12.26
N SER A 396 -4.17 -16.12 12.77
CA SER A 396 -3.86 -14.69 12.97
C SER A 396 -3.88 -13.93 11.64
N THR A 397 -3.33 -14.53 10.59
CA THR A 397 -3.36 -13.96 9.23
C THR A 397 -4.81 -13.85 8.72
N ALA A 398 -5.64 -14.87 8.93
CA ALA A 398 -7.05 -14.84 8.53
C ALA A 398 -7.82 -13.74 9.27
N VAL A 399 -7.52 -13.50 10.55
CA VAL A 399 -8.08 -12.36 11.32
C VAL A 399 -7.66 -11.03 10.71
N TYR A 400 -6.39 -10.85 10.34
CA TYR A 400 -5.93 -9.61 9.70
C TYR A 400 -6.52 -9.41 8.30
N VAL A 401 -6.74 -10.49 7.55
CA VAL A 401 -7.50 -10.45 6.29
C VAL A 401 -8.92 -9.97 6.53
N LEU A 402 -9.60 -10.48 7.57
CA LEU A 402 -10.95 -10.04 7.91
C LEU A 402 -10.98 -8.58 8.37
N GLU A 403 -10.03 -8.13 9.21
CA GLU A 403 -9.87 -6.71 9.58
C GLU A 403 -9.69 -5.83 8.34
N SER A 404 -8.87 -6.26 7.39
CA SER A 404 -8.69 -5.57 6.11
C SER A 404 -9.97 -5.57 5.26
N ALA A 405 -10.70 -6.69 5.22
CA ALA A 405 -11.95 -6.82 4.46
C ALA A 405 -13.08 -5.94 5.02
N VAL A 406 -13.13 -5.74 6.34
CA VAL A 406 -14.11 -4.84 6.98
C VAL A 406 -13.65 -3.39 7.07
N GLY A 407 -12.40 -3.09 6.70
CA GLY A 407 -11.86 -1.72 6.67
C GLY A 407 -11.44 -1.17 8.03
N GLY A 408 -11.31 -1.99 9.07
CA GLY A 408 -10.93 -1.53 10.41
C GLY A 408 -10.56 -2.66 11.36
N ALA A 409 -9.99 -2.30 12.52
CA ALA A 409 -9.66 -3.27 13.55
C ALA A 409 -10.94 -3.92 14.13
N LEU A 410 -10.89 -5.22 14.33
CA LEU A 410 -11.89 -5.93 15.10
C LEU A 410 -11.55 -5.72 16.57
N GLU A 411 -12.50 -5.17 17.36
CA GLU A 411 -12.34 -5.09 18.81
C GLU A 411 -12.10 -6.50 19.37
N ARG A 412 -11.05 -6.62 20.13
CA ARG A 412 -10.57 -7.87 20.75
C ARG A 412 -11.14 -8.01 22.15
#